data_51a453937494f4a021e4c1e00ae5251d
#
_entry.id   51a453937494f4a021e4c1e00ae5251d
#
_cell.length_a   1.000
_cell.length_b   1.000
_cell.length_c   1.000
_cell.angle_alpha   90.00
_cell.angle_beta   90.00
_cell.angle_gamma   90.00
#
_symmetry.space_group_name_H-M   'P 1'
#
loop_
_entity.id
_entity.type
_entity.pdbx_description
1 polymer ?
#
loop_
_entity_poly.entity_id
_entity_poly.type
_entity_poly.pdbx_seq_one_letter_code
_entity_poly.pdbx_strand_id
1 'polypeptide(L)'
;TGTALHRLGPEHQLITEIAHDGKIEKGVLKGNLYIIGGGDPTTGSKDSIATPQAQLFANWEKIIRDAGIRRVEGYIIGDGRYFDGMPEHPSWQWSDIGTYYGSGPTGLMFYENMQSFRASAGKNVGDPVNIVPSFPEAPWMEFRYNCTTGKAGTGDQLYMYASDLSPVAEIRGTFGVDRGAKRLDCTNKFPEFTLASYFSDYLKSKGIYSDGPADFRLCTNAKSTMAEQVTVIGSTHSPSLKRIIHETNHES
;
A
#
# COMPACT_ATOMS: atom_id res chain seq x y z
N THR A 1 -4.82 -5.06 21.12
CA THR A 1 -3.95 -3.94 21.52
C THR A 1 -3.23 -4.22 22.85
N GLY A 2 -3.94 -4.56 23.94
CA GLY A 2 -3.33 -4.78 25.27
C GLY A 2 -2.24 -5.84 25.31
N THR A 3 -2.43 -6.99 24.66
CA THR A 3 -1.43 -8.05 24.60
C THR A 3 -0.17 -7.63 23.87
N ALA A 4 -0.29 -6.91 22.75
CA ALA A 4 0.85 -6.37 22.02
C ALA A 4 1.65 -5.40 22.89
N LEU A 5 0.96 -4.47 23.56
CA LEU A 5 1.59 -3.50 24.47
C LEU A 5 2.35 -4.18 25.61
N HIS A 6 1.75 -5.23 26.19
CA HIS A 6 2.39 -6.00 27.26
C HIS A 6 3.62 -6.78 26.78
N ARG A 7 3.57 -7.35 25.57
CA ARG A 7 4.65 -8.19 25.04
C ARG A 7 5.81 -7.40 24.46
N LEU A 8 5.52 -6.35 23.72
CA LEU A 8 6.51 -5.58 22.97
C LEU A 8 6.97 -4.33 23.73
N GLY A 9 6.16 -3.83 24.64
CA GLY A 9 6.41 -2.58 25.37
C GLY A 9 5.87 -1.35 24.64
N PRO A 10 5.58 -0.27 25.37
CA PRO A 10 4.94 0.93 24.84
C PRO A 10 5.82 1.72 23.84
N GLU A 11 7.13 1.65 24.00
CA GLU A 11 8.10 2.38 23.17
C GLU A 11 8.59 1.56 21.96
N HIS A 12 8.07 0.33 21.80
CA HIS A 12 8.40 -0.48 20.63
C HIS A 12 8.05 0.24 19.32
N GLN A 13 8.94 0.17 18.33
CA GLN A 13 8.75 0.74 17.01
C GLN A 13 8.92 -0.36 15.96
N LEU A 14 8.11 -0.28 14.91
CA LEU A 14 8.21 -1.15 13.76
C LEU A 14 9.22 -0.56 12.77
N ILE A 15 9.99 -1.40 12.11
CA ILE A 15 11.14 -0.96 11.31
C ILE A 15 10.87 -1.23 9.84
N THR A 16 11.10 -0.24 8.99
CA THR A 16 11.18 -0.40 7.54
C THR A 16 12.63 -0.22 7.13
N GLU A 17 13.19 -1.22 6.46
CA GLU A 17 14.58 -1.24 6.03
C GLU A 17 14.71 -0.93 4.55
N ILE A 18 15.77 -0.22 4.18
CA ILE A 18 16.22 -0.03 2.80
C ILE A 18 17.46 -0.90 2.60
N ALA A 19 17.41 -1.76 1.59
CA ALA A 19 18.44 -2.75 1.33
C ALA A 19 18.70 -2.94 -0.16
N HIS A 20 19.77 -3.63 -0.52
CA HIS A 20 20.07 -4.01 -1.91
C HIS A 20 20.69 -5.40 -1.99
N ASP A 21 20.62 -6.04 -3.16
CA ASP A 21 21.18 -7.36 -3.45
C ASP A 21 22.40 -7.35 -4.38
N GLY A 22 22.83 -6.17 -4.83
CA GLY A 22 23.90 -6.05 -5.83
C GLY A 22 25.12 -5.28 -5.35
N LYS A 23 26.10 -5.12 -6.24
CA LYS A 23 27.29 -4.31 -6.01
C LYS A 23 27.08 -2.87 -6.43
N ILE A 24 27.63 -1.94 -5.65
CA ILE A 24 27.64 -0.52 -5.99
C ILE A 24 28.99 -0.20 -6.65
N GLU A 25 28.95 0.18 -7.93
CA GLU A 25 30.15 0.54 -8.70
C GLU A 25 29.96 1.91 -9.34
N LYS A 26 30.81 2.87 -9.00
CA LYS A 26 30.79 4.25 -9.55
C LYS A 26 29.42 4.92 -9.47
N GLY A 27 28.70 4.69 -8.38
CA GLY A 27 27.36 5.25 -8.16
C GLY A 27 26.21 4.45 -8.77
N VAL A 28 26.48 3.33 -9.40
CA VAL A 28 25.47 2.45 -10.00
C VAL A 28 25.32 1.20 -9.12
N LEU A 29 24.13 0.96 -8.62
CA LEU A 29 23.76 -0.32 -8.02
C LEU A 29 23.45 -1.31 -9.15
N LYS A 30 24.25 -2.37 -9.26
CA LYS A 30 24.01 -3.49 -10.18
C LYS A 30 23.23 -4.58 -9.45
N GLY A 31 21.93 -4.39 -9.35
CA GLY A 31 21.01 -5.21 -8.61
C GLY A 31 19.77 -4.41 -8.22
N ASN A 32 18.92 -5.01 -7.41
CA ASN A 32 17.67 -4.43 -6.97
C ASN A 32 17.82 -3.64 -5.68
N LEU A 33 16.97 -2.65 -5.52
CA LEU A 33 16.78 -1.89 -4.28
C LEU A 33 15.48 -2.35 -3.61
N TYR A 34 15.54 -2.64 -2.32
CA TYR A 34 14.42 -3.17 -1.55
C TYR A 34 13.91 -2.18 -0.52
N ILE A 35 12.59 -2.16 -0.37
CA ILE A 35 11.89 -1.58 0.78
C ILE A 35 11.31 -2.76 1.55
N ILE A 36 11.93 -3.12 2.67
CA ILE A 36 11.54 -4.29 3.47
C ILE A 36 10.72 -3.80 4.66
N GLY A 37 9.45 -4.14 4.67
CA GLY A 37 8.54 -3.72 5.72
C GLY A 37 8.55 -4.64 6.92
N GLY A 38 8.52 -4.07 8.12
CA GLY A 38 8.40 -4.77 9.41
C GLY A 38 7.02 -4.64 10.05
N GLY A 39 5.98 -4.40 9.23
CA GLY A 39 4.59 -4.33 9.70
C GLY A 39 4.13 -2.95 10.17
N ASP A 40 4.81 -1.86 9.77
CA ASP A 40 4.43 -0.49 10.13
C ASP A 40 3.12 -0.06 9.44
N PRO A 41 1.98 0.09 10.17
CA PRO A 41 0.71 0.50 9.60
C PRO A 41 0.69 1.98 9.21
N THR A 42 1.67 2.77 9.65
CA THR A 42 1.70 4.22 9.43
C THR A 42 2.44 4.61 8.15
N THR A 43 3.01 3.64 7.41
CA THR A 43 3.75 3.90 6.18
C THR A 43 2.88 4.59 5.12
N GLY A 44 3.19 5.86 4.84
CA GLY A 44 2.43 6.66 3.89
C GLY A 44 0.98 6.98 4.30
N SER A 45 0.61 6.74 5.56
CA SER A 45 -0.69 7.11 6.12
C SER A 45 -0.88 8.62 6.15
N LYS A 46 -2.15 9.05 6.13
CA LYS A 46 -2.54 10.45 6.36
C LYS A 46 -2.66 10.80 7.84
N ASP A 47 -2.62 9.80 8.69
CA ASP A 47 -2.77 10.00 10.11
C ASP A 47 -1.69 10.97 10.64
N SER A 48 -2.07 11.79 11.60
CA SER A 48 -1.21 12.83 12.18
C SER A 48 0.01 12.28 12.91
N ILE A 49 -0.02 11.02 13.33
CA ILE A 49 1.11 10.35 13.95
C ILE A 49 2.14 9.84 12.95
N ALA A 50 1.73 9.64 11.68
CA ALA A 50 2.58 9.12 10.63
C ALA A 50 3.62 10.15 10.18
N THR A 51 4.78 9.67 9.73
CA THR A 51 5.68 10.52 8.97
C THR A 51 5.04 10.85 7.62
N PRO A 52 4.89 12.13 7.27
CA PRO A 52 4.32 12.50 5.98
C PRO A 52 5.06 11.80 4.82
N GLN A 53 4.32 11.30 3.83
CA GLN A 53 4.88 10.52 2.72
C GLN A 53 6.07 11.21 2.04
N ALA A 54 5.97 12.53 1.79
CA ALA A 54 7.05 13.29 1.18
C ALA A 54 8.34 13.27 2.03
N GLN A 55 8.20 13.37 3.35
CA GLN A 55 9.33 13.29 4.28
C GLN A 55 9.89 11.88 4.37
N LEU A 56 9.03 10.85 4.39
CA LEU A 56 9.44 9.45 4.40
C LEU A 56 10.28 9.13 3.15
N PHE A 57 9.80 9.51 1.98
CA PHE A 57 10.53 9.31 0.72
C PHE A 57 11.84 10.08 0.66
N ALA A 58 11.88 11.32 1.20
CA ALA A 58 13.12 12.09 1.30
C ALA A 58 14.14 11.42 2.24
N ASN A 59 13.68 10.83 3.34
CA ASN A 59 14.55 10.08 4.27
C ASN A 59 15.15 8.85 3.57
N TRP A 60 14.34 8.10 2.83
CA TRP A 60 14.82 6.94 2.05
C TRP A 60 15.75 7.33 0.91
N GLU A 61 15.46 8.42 0.20
CA GLU A 61 16.37 8.97 -0.81
C GLU A 61 17.73 9.32 -0.19
N LYS A 62 17.72 9.95 0.98
CA LYS A 62 18.96 10.27 1.69
C LYS A 62 19.77 9.02 2.01
N ILE A 63 19.15 7.97 2.56
CA ILE A 63 19.79 6.68 2.83
C ILE A 63 20.45 6.11 1.57
N ILE A 64 19.73 6.11 0.44
CA ILE A 64 20.21 5.62 -0.85
C ILE A 64 21.43 6.42 -1.34
N ARG A 65 21.36 7.75 -1.22
CA ARG A 65 22.47 8.63 -1.64
C ARG A 65 23.69 8.49 -0.73
N ASP A 66 23.49 8.35 0.58
CA ASP A 66 24.56 8.15 1.54
C ASP A 66 25.30 6.82 1.31
N ALA A 67 24.58 5.79 0.85
CA ALA A 67 25.17 4.52 0.39
C ALA A 67 25.92 4.64 -0.96
N GLY A 68 25.94 5.84 -1.57
CA GLY A 68 26.63 6.08 -2.83
C GLY A 68 25.83 5.73 -4.08
N ILE A 69 24.56 5.37 -3.97
CA ILE A 69 23.72 4.98 -5.10
C ILE A 69 23.17 6.23 -5.79
N ARG A 70 23.33 6.31 -7.12
CA ARG A 70 22.84 7.38 -7.98
C ARG A 70 21.98 6.85 -9.14
N ARG A 71 22.08 5.56 -9.40
CA ARG A 71 21.31 4.82 -10.39
C ARG A 71 21.14 3.37 -9.91
N VAL A 72 20.04 2.76 -10.25
CA VAL A 72 19.75 1.34 -10.01
C VAL A 72 19.65 0.64 -11.36
N GLU A 73 20.48 -0.36 -11.62
CA GLU A 73 20.34 -1.30 -12.74
C GLU A 73 19.63 -2.54 -12.21
N GLY A 74 18.30 -2.42 -12.07
CA GLY A 74 17.39 -3.37 -11.48
C GLY A 74 16.13 -2.65 -11.02
N TYR A 75 15.34 -3.33 -10.19
CA TYR A 75 14.03 -2.89 -9.76
C TYR A 75 14.05 -2.24 -8.38
N ILE A 76 13.02 -1.43 -8.12
CA ILE A 76 12.63 -1.02 -6.77
C ILE A 76 11.58 -2.02 -6.28
N ILE A 77 11.92 -2.81 -5.28
CA ILE A 77 11.10 -3.94 -4.82
C ILE A 77 10.47 -3.62 -3.46
N GLY A 78 9.14 -3.73 -3.38
CA GLY A 78 8.43 -3.75 -2.11
C GLY A 78 8.40 -5.17 -1.55
N ASP A 79 8.88 -5.35 -0.31
CA ASP A 79 8.92 -6.65 0.36
C ASP A 79 8.04 -6.64 1.62
N GLY A 80 6.90 -7.31 1.53
CA GLY A 80 5.91 -7.44 2.60
C GLY A 80 5.92 -8.78 3.34
N ARG A 81 6.95 -9.61 3.19
CA ARG A 81 7.01 -10.99 3.71
C ARG A 81 7.25 -11.12 5.21
N TYR A 82 7.21 -10.05 5.95
CA TYR A 82 7.43 -10.07 7.40
C TYR A 82 6.43 -10.96 8.16
N PHE A 83 5.18 -11.02 7.68
CA PHE A 83 4.16 -11.90 8.24
C PHE A 83 4.02 -13.18 7.41
N ASP A 84 3.83 -14.29 8.10
CA ASP A 84 3.53 -15.58 7.47
C ASP A 84 2.03 -15.67 7.14
N GLY A 85 1.72 -16.33 6.04
CA GLY A 85 0.35 -16.67 5.67
C GLY A 85 -0.35 -15.64 4.77
N MET A 86 -1.64 -15.83 4.64
CA MET A 86 -2.50 -14.97 3.82
C MET A 86 -2.88 -13.70 4.59
N PRO A 87 -2.93 -12.54 3.94
CA PRO A 87 -3.39 -11.30 4.57
C PRO A 87 -4.82 -11.39 5.10
N GLU A 88 -5.69 -12.11 4.40
CA GLU A 88 -7.08 -12.27 4.79
C GLU A 88 -7.30 -13.59 5.55
N HIS A 89 -8.01 -13.50 6.66
CA HIS A 89 -8.38 -14.71 7.39
C HIS A 89 -9.42 -15.52 6.61
N PRO A 90 -9.31 -16.87 6.52
CA PRO A 90 -10.23 -17.72 5.73
C PRO A 90 -11.70 -17.63 6.12
N SER A 91 -12.03 -17.15 7.32
CA SER A 91 -13.41 -16.96 7.77
C SER A 91 -14.01 -15.60 7.38
N TRP A 92 -13.26 -14.69 6.76
CA TRP A 92 -13.79 -13.40 6.31
C TRP A 92 -14.76 -13.62 5.15
N GLN A 93 -15.81 -12.81 5.14
CA GLN A 93 -16.80 -12.90 4.07
C GLN A 93 -16.21 -12.30 2.79
N TRP A 94 -16.53 -12.92 1.66
CA TRP A 94 -16.10 -12.43 0.34
C TRP A 94 -16.51 -10.98 0.09
N SER A 95 -17.68 -10.56 0.59
CA SER A 95 -18.15 -9.19 0.50
C SER A 95 -17.30 -8.16 1.25
N ASP A 96 -16.55 -8.61 2.25
CA ASP A 96 -15.76 -7.73 3.12
C ASP A 96 -14.33 -7.55 2.62
N ILE A 97 -13.79 -8.55 1.93
CA ILE A 97 -12.38 -8.60 1.47
C ILE A 97 -12.01 -7.40 0.59
N GLY A 98 -12.96 -6.85 -0.15
CA GLY A 98 -12.76 -5.67 -1.01
C GLY A 98 -12.93 -4.32 -0.33
N THR A 99 -13.42 -4.30 0.91
CA THR A 99 -13.65 -3.06 1.67
C THR A 99 -12.39 -2.56 2.37
N TYR A 100 -12.39 -1.29 2.78
CA TYR A 100 -11.24 -0.73 3.51
C TYR A 100 -10.97 -1.45 4.84
N TYR A 101 -12.02 -1.91 5.53
CA TYR A 101 -11.88 -2.65 6.79
C TYR A 101 -11.53 -4.14 6.58
N GLY A 102 -11.64 -4.64 5.36
CA GLY A 102 -11.18 -5.96 4.92
C GLY A 102 -9.78 -5.94 4.29
N SER A 103 -9.04 -4.88 4.47
CA SER A 103 -7.63 -4.81 4.06
C SER A 103 -6.78 -5.64 5.01
N GLY A 104 -6.23 -6.73 4.53
CA GLY A 104 -5.35 -7.59 5.32
C GLY A 104 -4.02 -6.90 5.65
N PRO A 105 -3.41 -7.19 6.81
CA PRO A 105 -2.08 -6.69 7.13
C PRO A 105 -1.01 -7.40 6.31
N THR A 106 -0.03 -6.64 5.81
CA THR A 106 1.18 -7.15 5.18
C THR A 106 2.41 -6.59 5.88
N GLY A 107 3.58 -7.16 5.64
CA GLY A 107 4.81 -6.64 6.22
C GLY A 107 5.11 -5.22 5.76
N LEU A 108 4.83 -4.90 4.50
CA LEU A 108 5.00 -3.57 3.93
C LEU A 108 3.63 -2.99 3.57
N MET A 109 3.07 -2.20 4.46
CA MET A 109 1.81 -1.50 4.23
C MET A 109 2.04 -0.17 3.52
N PHE A 110 1.03 0.31 2.81
CA PHE A 110 1.02 1.64 2.24
C PHE A 110 -0.38 2.23 2.29
N TYR A 111 -0.46 3.45 2.85
CA TYR A 111 -1.73 4.16 2.95
C TYR A 111 -2.83 3.32 3.61
N GLU A 112 -2.45 2.64 4.72
CA GLU A 112 -3.35 1.75 5.49
C GLU A 112 -3.92 0.59 4.66
N ASN A 113 -3.20 0.19 3.60
CA ASN A 113 -3.64 -0.78 2.59
C ASN A 113 -4.99 -0.42 1.96
N MET A 114 -5.28 0.88 1.87
CA MET A 114 -6.51 1.40 1.26
C MET A 114 -6.25 1.98 -0.12
N GLN A 115 -7.32 2.01 -0.91
CA GLN A 115 -7.43 2.75 -2.17
C GLN A 115 -8.77 3.47 -2.21
N SER A 116 -8.74 4.74 -2.56
CA SER A 116 -9.94 5.56 -2.62
C SER A 116 -10.39 5.80 -4.06
N PHE A 117 -11.68 5.88 -4.23
CA PHE A 117 -12.36 6.27 -5.46
C PHE A 117 -13.29 7.43 -5.18
N ARG A 118 -13.63 8.18 -6.21
CA ARG A 118 -14.71 9.15 -6.17
C ARG A 118 -15.89 8.60 -6.97
N ALA A 119 -17.02 8.39 -6.31
CA ALA A 119 -18.25 7.93 -6.92
C ALA A 119 -19.28 9.08 -7.04
N SER A 120 -19.99 9.14 -8.15
CA SER A 120 -21.12 10.05 -8.35
C SER A 120 -22.22 9.39 -9.18
N ALA A 121 -23.48 9.67 -8.85
CA ALA A 121 -24.61 9.14 -9.59
C ALA A 121 -24.65 9.67 -11.03
N GLY A 122 -25.25 8.89 -11.94
CA GLY A 122 -25.71 9.37 -13.23
C GLY A 122 -26.91 10.30 -13.10
N LYS A 123 -27.39 10.83 -14.23
CA LYS A 123 -28.51 11.78 -14.24
C LYS A 123 -29.84 11.14 -13.90
N ASN A 124 -30.06 9.89 -14.31
CA ASN A 124 -31.31 9.17 -14.16
C ASN A 124 -31.10 7.86 -13.42
N VAL A 125 -32.14 7.35 -12.80
CA VAL A 125 -32.17 5.99 -12.24
C VAL A 125 -31.90 4.98 -13.37
N GLY A 126 -30.96 4.05 -13.15
CA GLY A 126 -30.51 3.08 -14.12
C GLY A 126 -29.26 3.50 -14.91
N ASP A 127 -28.90 4.78 -14.93
CA ASP A 127 -27.64 5.24 -15.54
C ASP A 127 -26.43 4.63 -14.83
N PRO A 128 -25.30 4.44 -15.51
CA PRO A 128 -24.04 4.05 -14.86
C PRO A 128 -23.63 5.05 -13.78
N VAL A 129 -23.07 4.54 -12.70
CA VAL A 129 -22.38 5.37 -11.70
C VAL A 129 -21.02 5.76 -12.26
N ASN A 130 -20.65 7.03 -12.16
CA ASN A 130 -19.33 7.49 -12.52
C ASN A 130 -18.37 7.24 -11.35
N ILE A 131 -17.38 6.38 -11.56
CA ILE A 131 -16.36 6.03 -10.55
C ILE A 131 -14.98 6.36 -11.11
N VAL A 132 -14.22 7.14 -10.36
CA VAL A 132 -12.87 7.58 -10.74
C VAL A 132 -11.90 7.21 -9.62
N PRO A 133 -10.81 6.48 -9.92
CA PRO A 133 -9.72 6.28 -8.95
C PRO A 133 -9.20 7.62 -8.42
N SER A 134 -8.80 7.65 -7.16
CA SER A 134 -8.31 8.86 -6.50
C SER A 134 -6.89 8.64 -5.96
N PHE A 135 -6.73 8.07 -4.75
CA PHE A 135 -5.40 7.84 -4.18
C PHE A 135 -5.42 6.59 -3.28
N PRO A 136 -4.33 5.79 -3.32
CA PRO A 136 -3.29 5.79 -4.35
C PRO A 136 -3.84 5.31 -5.70
N GLU A 137 -3.28 5.81 -6.80
CA GLU A 137 -3.61 5.28 -8.12
C GLU A 137 -2.88 3.94 -8.35
N ALA A 138 -3.54 3.02 -9.03
CA ALA A 138 -3.00 1.70 -9.35
C ALA A 138 -3.23 1.38 -10.84
N PRO A 139 -2.48 2.01 -11.76
CA PRO A 139 -2.71 1.87 -13.20
C PRO A 139 -2.44 0.46 -13.73
N TRP A 140 -1.78 -0.39 -12.97
CA TRP A 140 -1.58 -1.81 -13.27
C TRP A 140 -2.77 -2.69 -12.90
N MET A 141 -3.77 -2.16 -12.17
CA MET A 141 -5.01 -2.84 -11.84
C MET A 141 -6.05 -2.65 -12.93
N GLU A 142 -6.78 -3.71 -13.24
CA GLU A 142 -8.00 -3.63 -14.05
C GLU A 142 -9.21 -3.43 -13.12
N PHE A 143 -9.82 -2.24 -13.16
CA PHE A 143 -11.04 -1.95 -12.43
C PHE A 143 -12.26 -2.10 -13.34
N ARG A 144 -13.20 -2.95 -12.94
CA ARG A 144 -14.50 -3.13 -13.59
C ARG A 144 -15.58 -2.45 -12.76
N TYR A 145 -16.47 -1.72 -13.42
CA TYR A 145 -17.55 -0.98 -12.76
C TYR A 145 -18.89 -1.52 -13.22
N ASN A 146 -19.54 -2.29 -12.33
CA ASN A 146 -20.89 -2.83 -12.55
C ASN A 146 -21.86 -2.19 -11.54
N CYS A 147 -22.02 -0.87 -11.70
CA CYS A 147 -22.75 -0.02 -10.76
C CYS A 147 -23.80 0.78 -11.48
N THR A 148 -24.99 0.88 -10.88
CA THR A 148 -26.11 1.64 -11.44
C THR A 148 -26.62 2.70 -10.46
N THR A 149 -27.11 3.80 -11.02
CA THR A 149 -27.78 4.85 -10.25
C THR A 149 -29.12 4.34 -9.71
N GLY A 150 -29.24 4.32 -8.39
CA GLY A 150 -30.45 3.92 -7.69
C GLY A 150 -31.43 5.08 -7.52
N LYS A 151 -32.64 4.77 -7.00
CA LYS A 151 -33.64 5.78 -6.65
C LYS A 151 -33.13 6.70 -5.54
N ALA A 152 -33.75 7.89 -5.42
CA ALA A 152 -33.52 8.77 -4.28
C ALA A 152 -33.79 8.02 -2.96
N GLY A 153 -32.95 8.25 -1.95
CA GLY A 153 -33.01 7.61 -0.65
C GLY A 153 -32.42 6.21 -0.56
N THR A 154 -31.94 5.60 -1.67
CA THR A 154 -31.30 4.26 -1.59
C THR A 154 -29.89 4.26 -0.99
N GLY A 155 -29.31 5.43 -0.83
CA GLY A 155 -28.00 5.56 -0.20
C GLY A 155 -26.83 5.12 -1.09
N ASP A 156 -25.77 4.72 -0.43
CA ASP A 156 -24.56 4.17 -1.04
C ASP A 156 -24.49 2.66 -0.70
N GLN A 157 -24.55 1.84 -1.73
CA GLN A 157 -24.50 0.38 -1.67
C GLN A 157 -23.42 -0.13 -2.63
N LEU A 158 -22.28 0.59 -2.72
CA LEU A 158 -21.16 0.21 -3.56
C LEU A 158 -20.18 -0.65 -2.76
N TYR A 159 -19.80 -1.78 -3.34
CA TYR A 159 -18.82 -2.72 -2.75
C TYR A 159 -17.81 -3.13 -3.80
N MET A 160 -16.53 -3.12 -3.43
CA MET A 160 -15.47 -3.68 -4.25
C MET A 160 -15.27 -5.16 -3.94
N TYR A 161 -15.07 -5.94 -5.00
CA TYR A 161 -14.67 -7.33 -4.94
C TYR A 161 -13.28 -7.45 -5.55
N ALA A 162 -12.32 -7.89 -4.78
CA ALA A 162 -10.93 -8.02 -5.16
C ALA A 162 -10.26 -9.17 -4.40
N SER A 163 -9.16 -9.67 -4.91
CA SER A 163 -8.30 -10.62 -4.20
C SER A 163 -6.84 -10.27 -4.44
N ASP A 164 -5.95 -10.78 -3.62
CA ASP A 164 -4.50 -10.68 -3.79
C ASP A 164 -3.93 -11.64 -4.87
N LEU A 165 -4.79 -12.48 -5.45
CA LEU A 165 -4.41 -13.45 -6.48
C LEU A 165 -4.43 -12.89 -7.91
N SER A 166 -5.05 -11.73 -8.12
CA SER A 166 -5.23 -11.16 -9.45
C SER A 166 -5.28 -9.62 -9.39
N PRO A 167 -4.66 -8.91 -10.36
CA PRO A 167 -4.76 -7.47 -10.46
C PRO A 167 -6.09 -7.00 -11.07
N VAL A 168 -7.19 -7.72 -10.81
CA VAL A 168 -8.54 -7.39 -11.26
C VAL A 168 -9.43 -7.15 -10.04
N ALA A 169 -10.14 -6.02 -10.04
CA ALA A 169 -11.14 -5.69 -9.05
C ALA A 169 -12.44 -5.23 -9.71
N GLU A 170 -13.58 -5.54 -9.11
CA GLU A 170 -14.89 -5.10 -9.61
C GLU A 170 -15.66 -4.38 -8.52
N ILE A 171 -16.13 -3.17 -8.81
CA ILE A 171 -17.04 -2.42 -7.94
C ILE A 171 -18.46 -2.65 -8.44
N ARG A 172 -19.33 -3.15 -7.56
CA ARG A 172 -20.73 -3.47 -7.84
C ARG A 172 -21.65 -2.70 -6.93
N GLY A 173 -22.90 -2.58 -7.37
CA GLY A 173 -23.99 -2.09 -6.52
C GLY A 173 -24.74 -0.89 -7.06
N THR A 174 -25.36 -0.16 -6.17
CA THR A 174 -26.17 1.02 -6.50
C THR A 174 -25.75 2.24 -5.71
N PHE A 175 -25.94 3.41 -6.32
CA PHE A 175 -25.65 4.70 -5.71
C PHE A 175 -26.83 5.65 -5.96
N GLY A 176 -27.45 6.16 -4.91
CA GLY A 176 -28.67 6.95 -5.00
C GLY A 176 -28.50 8.21 -5.84
N VAL A 177 -29.49 8.50 -6.71
CA VAL A 177 -29.48 9.66 -7.63
C VAL A 177 -29.40 11.00 -6.89
N ASP A 178 -29.87 11.05 -5.66
CA ASP A 178 -29.84 12.22 -4.79
C ASP A 178 -28.54 12.40 -3.99
N ARG A 179 -27.61 11.44 -4.13
CA ARG A 179 -26.31 11.53 -3.47
C ARG A 179 -25.37 12.43 -4.25
N GLY A 180 -24.79 13.39 -3.57
CA GLY A 180 -23.64 14.12 -4.10
C GLY A 180 -22.42 13.20 -4.29
N ALA A 181 -21.40 13.69 -4.99
CA ALA A 181 -20.18 12.92 -5.15
C ALA A 181 -19.56 12.56 -3.80
N LYS A 182 -19.19 11.29 -3.64
CA LYS A 182 -18.63 10.74 -2.40
C LYS A 182 -17.31 10.02 -2.64
N ARG A 183 -16.50 9.99 -1.60
CA ARG A 183 -15.35 9.11 -1.49
C ARG A 183 -15.84 7.70 -1.15
N LEU A 184 -15.32 6.72 -1.87
CA LEU A 184 -15.49 5.30 -1.63
C LEU A 184 -14.10 4.73 -1.29
N ASP A 185 -13.94 4.24 -0.08
CA ASP A 185 -12.69 3.62 0.37
C ASP A 185 -12.78 2.11 0.25
N CYS A 186 -11.81 1.55 -0.43
CA CYS A 186 -11.67 0.13 -0.74
C CYS A 186 -10.29 -0.37 -0.31
N THR A 187 -10.09 -1.68 -0.35
CA THR A 187 -8.77 -2.28 -0.11
C THR A 187 -7.82 -2.03 -1.28
N ASN A 188 -6.54 -1.89 -0.97
CA ASN A 188 -5.44 -2.05 -1.92
C ASN A 188 -4.84 -3.46 -1.72
N LYS A 189 -4.99 -4.33 -2.71
CA LYS A 189 -4.51 -5.72 -2.63
C LYS A 189 -3.02 -5.90 -2.95
N PHE A 190 -2.37 -4.84 -3.39
CA PHE A 190 -0.94 -4.85 -3.74
C PHE A 190 -0.22 -3.63 -3.13
N PRO A 191 -0.27 -3.45 -1.80
CA PRO A 191 0.28 -2.26 -1.15
C PRO A 191 1.80 -2.16 -1.34
N GLU A 192 2.52 -3.28 -1.38
CA GLU A 192 3.96 -3.33 -1.58
C GLU A 192 4.34 -2.82 -2.97
N PHE A 193 3.62 -3.27 -4.01
CA PHE A 193 3.84 -2.80 -5.37
C PHE A 193 3.43 -1.34 -5.55
N THR A 194 2.34 -0.95 -4.90
CA THR A 194 1.88 0.43 -4.89
C THR A 194 2.95 1.35 -4.31
N LEU A 195 3.47 1.01 -3.14
CA LEU A 195 4.53 1.78 -2.49
C LEU A 195 5.80 1.83 -3.36
N ALA A 196 6.24 0.68 -3.89
CA ALA A 196 7.41 0.61 -4.77
C ALA A 196 7.24 1.47 -6.02
N SER A 197 6.03 1.51 -6.60
CA SER A 197 5.70 2.35 -7.75
C SER A 197 5.83 3.84 -7.42
N TYR A 198 5.16 4.29 -6.36
CA TYR A 198 5.23 5.69 -5.94
C TYR A 198 6.65 6.11 -5.57
N PHE A 199 7.42 5.23 -4.93
CA PHE A 199 8.80 5.52 -4.58
C PHE A 199 9.73 5.51 -5.81
N SER A 200 9.51 4.61 -6.76
CA SER A 200 10.24 4.60 -8.04
C SER A 200 10.03 5.91 -8.82
N ASP A 201 8.79 6.38 -8.92
CA ASP A 201 8.47 7.66 -9.55
C ASP A 201 9.10 8.84 -8.80
N TYR A 202 9.07 8.81 -7.47
CA TYR A 202 9.75 9.80 -6.65
C TYR A 202 11.26 9.82 -6.94
N LEU A 203 11.94 8.67 -6.90
CA LEU A 203 13.37 8.57 -7.19
C LEU A 203 13.71 9.06 -8.59
N LYS A 204 12.88 8.72 -9.59
CA LYS A 204 13.01 9.21 -10.97
C LYS A 204 12.93 10.74 -11.03
N SER A 205 12.01 11.34 -10.28
CA SER A 205 11.89 12.81 -10.18
C SER A 205 13.13 13.47 -9.55
N LYS A 206 13.91 12.70 -8.76
CA LYS A 206 15.16 13.12 -8.12
C LYS A 206 16.41 12.73 -8.92
N GLY A 207 16.24 12.22 -10.14
CA GLY A 207 17.33 11.82 -11.03
C GLY A 207 17.97 10.46 -10.69
N ILE A 208 17.33 9.64 -9.84
CA ILE A 208 17.72 8.26 -9.57
C ILE A 208 16.80 7.36 -10.38
N TYR A 209 17.32 6.76 -11.45
CA TYR A 209 16.57 5.92 -12.37
C TYR A 209 16.73 4.45 -12.00
N SER A 210 15.70 3.64 -12.26
CA SER A 210 15.64 2.19 -12.11
C SER A 210 14.92 1.57 -13.30
N ASP A 211 14.86 0.22 -13.35
CA ASP A 211 14.07 -0.52 -14.35
C ASP A 211 12.57 -0.49 -14.05
N GLY A 212 12.17 0.10 -12.94
CA GLY A 212 10.78 0.32 -12.52
C GLY A 212 10.47 -0.27 -11.15
N PRO A 213 9.19 -0.25 -10.76
CA PRO A 213 8.74 -0.91 -9.53
C PRO A 213 8.57 -2.40 -9.76
N ALA A 214 8.76 -3.19 -8.69
CA ALA A 214 8.32 -4.57 -8.62
C ALA A 214 7.90 -4.91 -7.19
N ASP A 215 7.07 -5.94 -7.02
CA ASP A 215 6.86 -6.54 -5.72
C ASP A 215 7.42 -7.97 -5.70
N PHE A 216 7.65 -8.49 -4.52
CA PHE A 216 8.19 -9.83 -4.37
C PHE A 216 7.28 -10.90 -4.98
N ARG A 217 5.97 -10.75 -4.91
CA ARG A 217 5.00 -11.72 -5.43
C ARG A 217 5.00 -11.79 -6.95
N LEU A 218 5.34 -10.68 -7.61
CA LEU A 218 5.42 -10.58 -9.07
C LEU A 218 6.80 -10.97 -9.61
N CYS A 219 7.82 -10.99 -8.77
CA CYS A 219 9.16 -11.44 -9.13
C CYS A 219 9.23 -12.97 -9.18
N THR A 220 8.75 -13.57 -10.27
CA THR A 220 8.67 -15.04 -10.46
C THR A 220 10.00 -15.77 -10.35
N ASN A 221 11.12 -15.09 -10.50
CA ASN A 221 12.48 -15.65 -10.36
C ASN A 221 13.07 -15.46 -8.97
N ALA A 222 12.44 -14.70 -8.11
CA ALA A 222 12.88 -14.51 -6.75
C ALA A 222 12.42 -15.70 -5.88
N LYS A 223 12.98 -16.87 -6.16
CA LYS A 223 12.83 -17.98 -5.23
C LYS A 223 13.39 -17.57 -3.88
N SER A 224 12.52 -17.17 -3.00
CA SER A 224 12.56 -17.24 -1.54
C SER A 224 13.86 -16.94 -0.75
N THR A 225 14.99 -16.77 -1.37
CA THR A 225 16.30 -16.58 -0.70
C THR A 225 16.71 -15.11 -0.58
N MET A 226 15.85 -14.18 -0.96
CA MET A 226 16.23 -12.77 -1.05
C MET A 226 16.55 -12.14 0.31
N ALA A 227 15.88 -12.55 1.37
CA ALA A 227 16.13 -12.02 2.71
C ALA A 227 17.52 -12.41 3.26
N GLU A 228 18.15 -13.47 2.74
CA GLU A 228 19.44 -13.95 3.21
C GLU A 228 20.64 -13.32 2.49
N GLN A 229 20.39 -12.58 1.39
CA GLN A 229 21.46 -12.04 0.53
C GLN A 229 21.41 -10.53 0.33
N VAL A 230 20.57 -9.83 1.07
CA VAL A 230 20.46 -8.36 0.95
C VAL A 230 21.38 -7.67 1.95
N THR A 231 21.94 -6.53 1.54
CA THR A 231 22.68 -5.62 2.40
C THR A 231 21.79 -4.46 2.81
N VAL A 232 21.47 -4.36 4.09
CA VAL A 232 20.72 -3.22 4.63
C VAL A 232 21.63 -2.00 4.67
N ILE A 233 21.16 -0.88 4.11
CA ILE A 233 21.89 0.40 4.04
C ILE A 233 21.31 1.48 4.94
N GLY A 234 20.13 1.25 5.51
CA GLY A 234 19.50 2.13 6.48
C GLY A 234 18.07 1.71 6.76
N SER A 235 17.45 2.40 7.71
CA SER A 235 16.09 2.12 8.13
C SER A 235 15.34 3.36 8.58
N THR A 236 14.02 3.25 8.62
CA THR A 236 13.11 4.19 9.27
C THR A 236 12.25 3.47 10.29
N HIS A 237 11.70 4.20 11.24
CA HIS A 237 10.95 3.67 12.36
C HIS A 237 9.55 4.27 12.38
N SER A 238 8.58 3.44 12.75
CA SER A 238 7.22 3.90 13.02
C SER A 238 7.17 4.81 14.25
N PRO A 239 6.05 5.50 14.50
CA PRO A 239 5.71 5.99 15.83
C PRO A 239 5.77 4.85 16.86
N SER A 240 5.88 5.19 18.15
CA SER A 240 5.87 4.16 19.21
C SER A 240 4.53 3.41 19.22
N LEU A 241 4.58 2.14 19.60
CA LEU A 241 3.40 1.26 19.68
C LEU A 241 2.26 1.87 20.50
N LYS A 242 2.59 2.58 21.60
CA LYS A 242 1.57 3.27 22.41
C LYS A 242 0.81 4.33 21.61
N ARG A 243 1.48 5.06 20.70
CA ARG A 243 0.83 6.07 19.86
C ARG A 243 -0.05 5.40 18.82
N ILE A 244 0.45 4.35 18.16
CA ILE A 244 -0.33 3.57 17.17
C ILE A 244 -1.59 3.00 17.83
N ILE A 245 -1.46 2.39 19.01
CA ILE A 245 -2.59 1.81 19.75
C ILE A 245 -3.58 2.90 20.19
N HIS A 246 -3.08 4.07 20.60
CA HIS A 246 -3.93 5.20 20.97
C HIS A 246 -4.84 5.58 19.80
N GLU A 247 -4.27 5.84 18.62
CA GLU A 247 -5.05 6.19 17.41
C GLU A 247 -6.02 5.07 17.02
N THR A 248 -5.55 3.82 16.98
CA THR A 248 -6.40 2.67 16.68
C THR A 248 -7.63 2.59 17.59
N ASN A 249 -7.48 2.88 18.87
CA ASN A 249 -8.60 2.82 19.82
C ASN A 249 -9.51 4.06 19.76
N HIS A 250 -9.02 5.19 19.24
CA HIS A 250 -9.81 6.41 19.08
C HIS A 250 -10.66 6.40 17.82
N GLU A 251 -10.14 5.81 16.73
CA GLU A 251 -10.82 5.74 15.44
C GLU A 251 -11.76 4.51 15.31
N SER A 252 -11.79 3.63 16.32
CA SER A 252 -12.55 2.36 16.32
C SER A 252 -13.94 2.51 16.93
#